data_34b60115b1cc54687cecd44e77f93488
#
_entry.id   34b60115b1cc54687cecd44e77f93488
#
_cell.length_a   1.000
_cell.length_b   1.000
_cell.length_c   1.000
_cell.angle_alpha   90.00
_cell.angle_beta   90.00
_cell.angle_gamma   90.00
#
_symmetry.space_group_name_H-M   'P 1'
#
loop_
_entity.id
_entity.type
_entity.pdbx_description
1 polymer ?
#
loop_
_entity_poly.entity_id
_entity_poly.type
_entity_poly.pdbx_seq_one_letter_code
_entity_poly.pdbx_strand_id
1 'polypeptide(L)'
;MSLFFLKKIKKFTSQNNIDYFCDLGSGYGKILYFFGILNKYKIDGVELDKEIYLESLNLKNDNIKIYNEDILKFDLTNRRYGLFILNDPLKKKEDLNKLILNIKKIYNQGYLIFINLDQDKLKCALENLNIIQSTIISKTRNIIFCSIEKNTSV
;
A
#
# COMPACT_ATOMS: atom_id res chain seq x y z
N MET A 1 0.68 -10.76 -8.00
CA MET A 1 -0.17 -9.63 -8.48
C MET A 1 -0.27 -9.65 -10.00
N SER A 2 -1.46 -9.39 -10.55
CA SER A 2 -1.69 -9.39 -12.01
C SER A 2 -1.43 -8.00 -12.62
N LEU A 3 -1.07 -7.97 -13.92
CA LEU A 3 -0.93 -6.73 -14.69
C LEU A 3 -2.24 -5.90 -14.69
N PHE A 4 -3.38 -6.56 -14.61
CA PHE A 4 -4.68 -5.91 -14.50
C PHE A 4 -4.78 -5.00 -13.25
N PHE A 5 -4.33 -5.47 -12.08
CA PHE A 5 -4.31 -4.65 -10.87
C PHE A 5 -3.32 -3.49 -10.97
N LEU A 6 -2.12 -3.72 -11.51
CA LEU A 6 -1.14 -2.66 -11.73
C LEU A 6 -1.67 -1.53 -12.63
N LYS A 7 -2.39 -1.87 -13.70
CA LYS A 7 -3.05 -0.88 -14.57
C LYS A 7 -4.14 -0.09 -13.85
N LYS A 8 -4.92 -0.73 -12.96
CA LYS A 8 -5.91 -0.04 -12.13
C LYS A 8 -5.26 0.94 -11.15
N ILE A 9 -4.18 0.53 -10.48
CA ILE A 9 -3.41 1.39 -9.58
C ILE A 9 -2.85 2.59 -10.36
N LYS A 10 -2.25 2.37 -11.53
CA LYS A 10 -1.73 3.44 -12.38
C LYS A 10 -2.81 4.44 -12.79
N LYS A 11 -4.00 3.96 -13.18
CA LYS A 11 -5.14 4.82 -13.51
C LYS A 11 -5.53 5.67 -12.30
N PHE A 12 -5.67 5.05 -11.14
CA PHE A 12 -6.04 5.71 -9.90
C PHE A 12 -5.01 6.77 -9.47
N THR A 13 -3.71 6.45 -9.47
CA THR A 13 -2.66 7.41 -9.12
C THR A 13 -2.65 8.61 -10.05
N SER A 14 -2.87 8.40 -11.36
CA SER A 14 -2.94 9.49 -12.34
C SER A 14 -4.17 10.38 -12.16
N GLN A 15 -5.33 9.80 -11.83
CA GLN A 15 -6.58 10.55 -11.61
C GLN A 15 -6.57 11.37 -10.32
N ASN A 16 -5.79 10.95 -9.32
CA ASN A 16 -5.70 11.62 -8.01
C ASN A 16 -4.39 12.39 -7.81
N ASN A 17 -3.59 12.60 -8.88
CA ASN A 17 -2.32 13.32 -8.86
C ASN A 17 -1.34 12.81 -7.78
N ILE A 18 -1.28 11.49 -7.61
CA ILE A 18 -0.39 10.83 -6.66
C ILE A 18 0.93 10.53 -7.36
N ASP A 19 2.03 11.05 -6.86
CA ASP A 19 3.38 10.86 -7.37
C ASP A 19 4.34 10.20 -6.37
N TYR A 20 3.97 10.15 -5.07
CA TYR A 20 4.75 9.52 -4.02
C TYR A 20 3.90 8.55 -3.19
N PHE A 21 4.30 7.29 -3.13
CA PHE A 21 3.57 6.26 -2.39
C PHE A 21 4.48 5.19 -1.78
N CYS A 22 3.93 4.41 -0.88
CA CYS A 22 4.61 3.34 -0.16
C CYS A 22 3.95 1.98 -0.43
N ASP A 23 4.77 0.99 -0.79
CA ASP A 23 4.39 -0.43 -0.91
C ASP A 23 4.78 -1.15 0.37
N LEU A 24 3.79 -1.38 1.24
CA LEU A 24 3.96 -2.01 2.55
C LEU A 24 3.88 -3.54 2.42
N GLY A 25 5.01 -4.20 2.55
CA GLY A 25 5.21 -5.60 2.20
C GLY A 25 5.53 -5.76 0.72
N SER A 26 6.59 -5.09 0.26
CA SER A 26 6.90 -4.95 -1.18
C SER A 26 7.32 -6.26 -1.84
N GLY A 27 7.69 -7.29 -1.07
CA GLY A 27 8.16 -8.56 -1.61
C GLY A 27 9.31 -8.37 -2.59
N TYR A 28 9.31 -9.12 -3.68
CA TYR A 28 10.30 -9.01 -4.77
C TYR A 28 10.18 -7.71 -5.60
N GLY A 29 9.38 -6.72 -5.15
CA GLY A 29 9.32 -5.41 -5.76
C GLY A 29 8.53 -5.31 -7.07
N LYS A 30 7.51 -6.12 -7.28
CA LYS A 30 6.73 -6.09 -8.53
C LYS A 30 6.04 -4.76 -8.79
N ILE A 31 5.53 -4.11 -7.75
CA ILE A 31 4.96 -2.75 -7.82
C ILE A 31 6.07 -1.75 -8.10
N LEU A 32 7.18 -1.84 -7.36
CA LEU A 32 8.35 -0.97 -7.51
C LEU A 32 8.87 -0.99 -8.95
N TYR A 33 9.04 -2.18 -9.52
CA TYR A 33 9.48 -2.35 -10.90
C TYR A 33 8.52 -1.72 -11.91
N PHE A 34 7.21 -2.02 -11.79
CA PHE A 34 6.22 -1.51 -12.73
C PHE A 34 6.13 0.01 -12.76
N PHE A 35 6.15 0.63 -11.59
CA PHE A 35 6.06 2.10 -11.49
C PHE A 35 7.42 2.77 -11.67
N GLY A 36 8.52 2.11 -11.32
CA GLY A 36 9.87 2.60 -11.51
C GLY A 36 10.20 2.88 -12.98
N ILE A 37 9.74 2.02 -13.91
CA ILE A 37 9.90 2.22 -15.35
C ILE A 37 9.26 3.53 -15.83
N LEU A 38 8.23 4.01 -15.14
CA LEU A 38 7.48 5.20 -15.57
C LEU A 38 8.17 6.52 -15.19
N ASN A 39 9.24 6.49 -14.39
CA ASN A 39 10.12 7.61 -14.00
C ASN A 39 9.43 8.88 -13.45
N LYS A 40 8.14 8.83 -13.15
CA LYS A 40 7.38 9.95 -12.61
C LYS A 40 6.94 9.76 -11.15
N TYR A 41 7.14 8.57 -10.60
CA TYR A 41 6.72 8.21 -9.26
C TYR A 41 7.93 8.10 -8.33
N LYS A 42 7.77 8.60 -7.10
CA LYS A 42 8.64 8.24 -5.97
C LYS A 42 7.99 7.10 -5.22
N ILE A 43 8.75 6.07 -4.91
CA ILE A 43 8.19 4.86 -4.31
C ILE A 43 9.13 4.36 -3.22
N ASP A 44 8.57 4.14 -2.04
CA ASP A 44 9.26 3.43 -0.98
C ASP A 44 8.66 2.02 -0.85
N GLY A 45 9.50 1.01 -0.82
CA GLY A 45 9.13 -0.37 -0.52
C GLY A 45 9.60 -0.75 0.88
N VAL A 46 8.78 -1.45 1.65
CA VAL A 46 9.14 -1.98 2.96
C VAL A 46 8.96 -3.49 2.95
N GLU A 47 10.02 -4.23 3.24
CA GLU A 47 10.02 -5.69 3.24
C GLU A 47 10.70 -6.23 4.50
N LEU A 48 10.01 -7.12 5.21
CA LEU A 48 10.48 -7.72 6.45
C LEU A 48 11.52 -8.81 6.20
N ASP A 49 11.26 -9.67 5.21
CA ASP A 49 12.14 -10.79 4.88
C ASP A 49 13.45 -10.28 4.28
N LYS A 50 14.55 -10.59 4.95
CA LYS A 50 15.87 -10.09 4.57
C LYS A 50 16.35 -10.64 3.22
N GLU A 51 16.04 -11.89 2.90
CA GLU A 51 16.48 -12.52 1.65
C GLU A 51 15.72 -11.89 0.48
N ILE A 52 14.40 -11.75 0.60
CA ILE A 52 13.55 -11.08 -0.39
C ILE A 52 13.95 -9.61 -0.56
N TYR A 53 14.22 -8.91 0.53
CA TYR A 53 14.74 -7.53 0.49
C TYR A 53 16.04 -7.45 -0.31
N LEU A 54 17.03 -8.33 -0.05
CA LEU A 54 18.31 -8.34 -0.76
C LEU A 54 18.12 -8.57 -2.27
N GLU A 55 17.21 -9.46 -2.66
CA GLU A 55 16.91 -9.68 -4.07
C GLU A 55 16.24 -8.47 -4.75
N SER A 56 15.47 -7.68 -3.99
CA SER A 56 14.80 -6.49 -4.52
C SER A 56 15.71 -5.26 -4.65
N LEU A 57 16.91 -5.26 -4.07
CA LEU A 57 17.82 -4.12 -4.07
C LEU A 57 18.28 -3.67 -5.47
N ASN A 58 18.28 -4.55 -6.45
CA ASN A 58 18.57 -4.23 -7.85
C ASN A 58 17.58 -3.24 -8.47
N LEU A 59 16.42 -3.03 -7.84
CA LEU A 59 15.42 -2.06 -8.27
C LEU A 59 15.67 -0.65 -7.74
N LYS A 60 16.56 -0.47 -6.74
CA LYS A 60 16.86 0.84 -6.15
C LYS A 60 17.42 1.81 -7.18
N ASN A 61 16.89 3.03 -7.13
CA ASN A 61 17.38 4.18 -7.90
C ASN A 61 16.99 5.49 -7.17
N ASP A 62 17.15 6.63 -7.80
CA ASP A 62 16.81 7.93 -7.18
C ASP A 62 15.33 8.06 -6.81
N ASN A 63 14.45 7.34 -7.48
CA ASN A 63 13.01 7.36 -7.27
C ASN A 63 12.49 6.18 -6.43
N ILE A 64 13.28 5.11 -6.27
CA ILE A 64 12.89 3.89 -5.56
C ILE A 64 13.81 3.69 -4.37
N LYS A 65 13.24 3.69 -3.18
CA LYS A 65 13.92 3.30 -1.94
C LYS A 65 13.30 2.04 -1.39
N ILE A 66 14.12 1.16 -0.82
CA ILE A 66 13.65 -0.09 -0.23
C ILE A 66 14.25 -0.22 1.16
N TYR A 67 13.43 -0.58 2.13
CA TYR A 67 13.77 -0.70 3.55
C TYR A 67 13.54 -2.13 4.01
N ASN A 68 14.51 -2.69 4.76
CA ASN A 68 14.32 -3.98 5.42
C ASN A 68 13.81 -3.75 6.83
N GLU A 69 12.51 -3.62 6.96
CA GLU A 69 11.84 -3.29 8.22
C GLU A 69 10.48 -3.98 8.36
N ASP A 70 10.01 -4.08 9.61
CA ASP A 70 8.64 -4.47 9.92
C ASP A 70 7.69 -3.30 9.63
N ILE A 71 6.70 -3.51 8.78
CA ILE A 71 5.71 -2.48 8.42
C ILE A 71 4.91 -1.94 9.62
N LEU A 72 4.82 -2.70 10.72
CA LEU A 72 4.19 -2.26 11.97
C LEU A 72 5.07 -1.31 12.79
N LYS A 73 6.36 -1.24 12.48
CA LYS A 73 7.37 -0.42 13.17
C LYS A 73 7.98 0.67 12.28
N PHE A 74 7.77 0.56 10.97
CA PHE A 74 8.31 1.50 10.00
C PHE A 74 7.87 2.94 10.28
N ASP A 75 8.82 3.86 10.36
CA ASP A 75 8.53 5.27 10.65
C ASP A 75 7.88 5.96 9.45
N LEU A 76 6.62 6.32 9.61
CA LEU A 76 5.81 7.03 8.62
C LEU A 76 5.77 8.54 8.85
N THR A 77 6.31 9.07 9.96
CA THR A 77 6.05 10.44 10.42
C THR A 77 6.70 11.52 9.55
N ASN A 78 7.86 11.27 8.99
CA ASN A 78 8.64 12.24 8.22
C ASN A 78 8.47 12.10 6.71
N ARG A 79 7.37 11.52 6.25
CA ARG A 79 7.11 11.20 4.85
C ARG A 79 5.78 11.78 4.40
N ARG A 80 5.63 12.05 3.10
CA ARG A 80 4.41 12.65 2.52
C ARG A 80 3.80 11.73 1.47
N TYR A 81 3.50 10.49 1.88
CA TYR A 81 2.85 9.55 0.98
C TYR A 81 1.41 9.98 0.68
N GLY A 82 1.05 10.03 -0.60
CA GLY A 82 -0.33 10.19 -1.04
C GLY A 82 -1.10 8.87 -1.05
N LEU A 83 -0.38 7.74 -1.04
CA LEU A 83 -0.96 6.41 -1.18
C LEU A 83 -0.12 5.36 -0.45
N PHE A 84 -0.80 4.41 0.18
CA PHE A 84 -0.22 3.16 0.70
C PHE A 84 -0.81 1.98 -0.07
N ILE A 85 0.03 1.02 -0.45
CA ILE A 85 -0.39 -0.20 -1.12
C ILE A 85 -0.06 -1.39 -0.21
N LEU A 86 -1.01 -2.29 -0.04
CA LEU A 86 -0.90 -3.50 0.77
C LEU A 86 -1.42 -4.71 -0.03
N ASN A 87 -0.50 -5.58 -0.44
CA ASN A 87 -0.84 -6.84 -1.12
C ASN A 87 -0.84 -8.00 -0.11
N ASP A 88 -1.80 -7.97 0.82
CA ASP A 88 -1.97 -8.93 1.92
C ASP A 88 -0.67 -9.29 2.67
N PRO A 89 0.09 -8.28 3.16
CA PRO A 89 1.39 -8.52 3.78
C PRO A 89 1.31 -9.07 5.20
N LEU A 90 0.13 -9.01 5.84
CA LEU A 90 -0.08 -9.37 7.25
C LEU A 90 -0.99 -10.59 7.39
N LYS A 91 -0.55 -11.56 8.19
CA LYS A 91 -1.32 -12.79 8.43
C LYS A 91 -2.54 -12.55 9.31
N LYS A 92 -2.42 -11.66 10.31
CA LYS A 92 -3.45 -11.41 11.33
C LYS A 92 -4.23 -10.13 11.01
N LYS A 93 -5.55 -10.17 11.14
CA LYS A 93 -6.42 -9.00 10.99
C LYS A 93 -6.17 -7.91 12.04
N GLU A 94 -5.76 -8.33 13.27
CA GLU A 94 -5.43 -7.41 14.36
C GLU A 94 -4.22 -6.54 14.02
N ASP A 95 -3.22 -7.11 13.35
CA ASP A 95 -2.04 -6.38 12.90
C ASP A 95 -2.37 -5.43 11.74
N LEU A 96 -3.25 -5.87 10.83
CA LEU A 96 -3.77 -4.99 9.77
C LEU A 96 -4.53 -3.80 10.36
N ASN A 97 -5.37 -4.03 11.38
CA ASN A 97 -6.10 -2.97 12.06
C ASN A 97 -5.15 -1.97 12.75
N LYS A 98 -4.13 -2.45 13.45
CA LYS A 98 -3.09 -1.60 14.06
C LYS A 98 -2.39 -0.72 13.01
N LEU A 99 -2.03 -1.31 11.87
CA LEU A 99 -1.37 -0.57 10.78
C LEU A 99 -2.29 0.54 10.23
N ILE A 100 -3.56 0.22 9.95
CA ILE A 100 -4.55 1.20 9.47
C ILE A 100 -4.71 2.35 10.47
N LEU A 101 -4.88 2.04 11.75
CA LEU A 101 -5.04 3.05 12.79
C LEU A 101 -3.80 3.92 12.95
N ASN A 102 -2.59 3.34 12.82
CA ASN A 102 -1.35 4.09 12.84
C ASN A 102 -1.24 5.04 11.64
N ILE A 103 -1.56 4.57 10.44
CA ILE A 103 -1.59 5.43 9.24
C ILE A 103 -2.59 6.57 9.44
N LYS A 104 -3.81 6.31 9.89
CA LYS A 104 -4.84 7.34 10.15
C LYS A 104 -4.45 8.34 11.21
N LYS A 105 -3.64 7.95 12.20
CA LYS A 105 -3.12 8.85 13.23
C LYS A 105 -2.13 9.86 12.66
N ILE A 106 -1.32 9.44 11.67
CA ILE A 106 -0.24 10.26 11.09
C ILE A 106 -0.75 11.06 9.90
N TYR A 107 -1.61 10.47 9.06
CA TYR A 107 -2.10 11.06 7.81
C TYR A 107 -3.56 11.51 7.94
N ASN A 108 -3.80 12.77 7.61
CA ASN A 108 -5.13 13.37 7.65
C ASN A 108 -5.91 13.15 6.33
N GLN A 109 -5.18 12.86 5.25
CA GLN A 109 -5.70 12.63 3.91
C GLN A 109 -4.76 11.70 3.16
N GLY A 110 -5.27 11.04 2.15
CA GLY A 110 -4.54 10.10 1.30
C GLY A 110 -5.38 8.87 1.01
N TYR A 111 -4.72 7.84 0.54
CA TYR A 111 -5.40 6.64 0.08
C TYR A 111 -4.71 5.37 0.56
N LEU A 112 -5.51 4.31 0.70
CA LEU A 112 -5.05 2.94 0.90
C LEU A 112 -5.59 2.06 -0.23
N ILE A 113 -4.72 1.22 -0.79
CA ILE A 113 -5.11 0.17 -1.72
C ILE A 113 -4.80 -1.17 -1.09
N PHE A 114 -5.84 -1.98 -0.92
CA PHE A 114 -5.71 -3.37 -0.49
C PHE A 114 -5.84 -4.31 -1.68
N ILE A 115 -4.99 -5.30 -1.73
CA ILE A 115 -4.95 -6.31 -2.80
C ILE A 115 -4.97 -7.69 -2.15
N ASN A 116 -5.84 -8.57 -2.67
CA ASN A 116 -5.95 -9.96 -2.28
C ASN A 116 -6.29 -10.21 -0.80
N LEU A 117 -6.94 -9.28 -0.11
CA LEU A 117 -7.40 -9.51 1.26
C LEU A 117 -8.45 -10.63 1.30
N ASP A 118 -8.35 -11.49 2.31
CA ASP A 118 -9.44 -12.39 2.68
C ASP A 118 -10.64 -11.62 3.26
N GLN A 119 -11.78 -12.29 3.42
CA GLN A 119 -13.03 -11.63 3.83
C GLN A 119 -12.96 -11.04 5.24
N ASP A 120 -12.24 -11.69 6.18
CA ASP A 120 -12.15 -11.22 7.57
C ASP A 120 -11.29 -9.97 7.68
N LYS A 121 -10.15 -9.94 6.99
CA LYS A 121 -9.30 -8.75 6.91
C LYS A 121 -10.00 -7.62 6.16
N LEU A 122 -10.71 -7.94 5.09
CA LEU A 122 -11.49 -6.96 4.35
C LEU A 122 -12.53 -6.29 5.23
N LYS A 123 -13.33 -7.06 5.97
CA LYS A 123 -14.32 -6.53 6.90
C LYS A 123 -13.67 -5.59 7.92
N CYS A 124 -12.57 -6.02 8.52
CA CYS A 124 -11.79 -5.22 9.47
C CYS A 124 -11.30 -3.88 8.87
N ALA A 125 -10.79 -3.91 7.63
CA ALA A 125 -10.34 -2.70 6.94
C ALA A 125 -11.50 -1.72 6.69
N LEU A 126 -12.69 -2.23 6.33
CA LEU A 126 -13.87 -1.45 6.02
C LEU A 126 -14.54 -0.80 7.24
N GLU A 127 -14.33 -1.34 8.44
CA GLU A 127 -14.80 -0.72 9.68
C GLU A 127 -14.13 0.64 9.95
N ASN A 128 -12.97 0.89 9.37
CA ASN A 128 -12.14 2.06 9.64
C ASN A 128 -11.95 3.00 8.44
N LEU A 129 -12.37 2.61 7.24
CA LEU A 129 -12.05 3.32 6.00
C LEU A 129 -13.26 3.40 5.06
N ASN A 130 -13.35 4.48 4.29
CA ASN A 130 -14.36 4.65 3.26
C ASN A 130 -13.89 4.04 1.94
N ILE A 131 -14.70 3.13 1.36
CA ILE A 131 -14.43 2.57 0.04
C ILE A 131 -14.75 3.62 -1.02
N ILE A 132 -13.79 3.85 -1.93
CA ILE A 132 -13.98 4.67 -3.12
C ILE A 132 -14.32 3.78 -4.32
N GLN A 133 -13.59 2.68 -4.48
CA GLN A 133 -13.73 1.77 -5.60
C GLN A 133 -13.32 0.36 -5.20
N SER A 134 -13.99 -0.64 -5.73
CA SER A 134 -13.60 -2.04 -5.54
C SER A 134 -13.72 -2.85 -6.83
N THR A 135 -12.91 -3.90 -6.94
CA THR A 135 -13.05 -4.94 -7.97
C THR A 135 -12.79 -6.28 -7.31
N ILE A 136 -13.82 -7.09 -7.25
CA ILE A 136 -13.78 -8.42 -6.63
C ILE A 136 -13.89 -9.45 -7.75
N ILE A 137 -12.87 -10.30 -7.91
CA ILE A 137 -12.84 -11.39 -8.88
C ILE A 137 -13.19 -12.71 -8.19
N SER A 138 -12.71 -12.90 -6.96
CA SER A 138 -13.01 -14.06 -6.10
C SER A 138 -12.81 -13.68 -4.62
N LYS A 139 -13.06 -14.62 -3.71
CA LYS A 139 -12.88 -14.41 -2.25
C LYS A 139 -11.47 -13.95 -1.86
N THR A 140 -10.45 -14.32 -2.62
CA THR A 140 -9.04 -14.00 -2.34
C THR A 140 -8.36 -13.23 -3.46
N ARG A 141 -9.12 -12.81 -4.48
CA ARG A 141 -8.59 -12.02 -5.60
C ARG A 141 -9.40 -10.75 -5.78
N ASN A 142 -8.97 -9.71 -5.13
CA ASN A 142 -9.65 -8.42 -5.09
C ASN A 142 -8.66 -7.26 -5.08
N ILE A 143 -9.14 -6.09 -5.42
CA ILE A 143 -8.45 -4.81 -5.23
C ILE A 143 -9.48 -3.79 -4.76
N ILE A 144 -9.15 -3.08 -3.68
CA ILE A 144 -10.03 -2.15 -3.00
C ILE A 144 -9.30 -0.86 -2.74
N PHE A 145 -9.90 0.24 -3.12
CA PHE A 145 -9.38 1.59 -2.96
C PHE A 145 -10.16 2.29 -1.86
N CYS A 146 -9.48 2.80 -0.86
CA CYS A 146 -10.08 3.49 0.27
C CYS A 146 -9.48 4.88 0.44
N SER A 147 -10.28 5.84 0.94
CA SER A 147 -9.78 7.13 1.41
C SER A 147 -9.39 7.09 2.88
N ILE A 148 -8.31 7.84 3.21
CA ILE A 148 -7.96 8.20 4.56
C ILE A 148 -8.61 9.56 4.82
N GLU A 149 -9.58 9.60 5.73
CA GLU A 149 -10.22 10.83 6.16
C GLU A 149 -10.08 10.95 7.67
N LYS A 150 -9.82 12.16 8.17
CA LYS A 150 -10.00 12.40 9.61
C LYS A 150 -11.47 12.21 9.92
N ASN A 151 -11.75 11.41 10.95
CA ASN A 151 -13.05 11.51 11.60
C ASN A 151 -13.18 12.96 12.11
N THR A 152 -13.92 13.77 11.38
CA THR A 152 -14.43 15.03 11.93
C THR A 152 -15.44 14.62 13.00
N SER A 153 -14.93 14.43 14.22
CA SER A 153 -15.80 14.39 15.40
C SER A 153 -16.46 15.76 15.46
N VAL A 154 -17.74 15.79 15.17
CA VAL A 154 -18.61 16.93 15.45
C VAL A 154 -18.70 17.12 16.94
#